data_bb66a2cabe39a7049e4ffbc6d25a7ae4
#
_entry.id   bb66a2cabe39a7049e4ffbc6d25a7ae4
#
_cell.length_a   1.000
_cell.length_b   1.000
_cell.length_c   1.000
_cell.angle_alpha   90.00
_cell.angle_beta   90.00
_cell.angle_gamma   90.00
#
_symmetry.space_group_name_H-M   'P 1'
#
loop_
_entity.id
_entity.type
_entity.pdbx_description
1 polymer ?
#
loop_
_entity_poly.entity_id
_entity_poly.type
_entity_poly.pdbx_seq_one_letter_code
_entity_poly.pdbx_strand_id
1 'polypeptide(L)'
;MYCNIVFMIDIFVISKITQYRYYVIAITDVRSLGLSTKWRTLMIKKTMKVRENTFRKLEDPFENGAAKKYVFYVKVDDVAEGIPMATNPRDQKLTSGVATAIKESLLSNDGYFHLKNRGIVLSAESVHYNNKEKIATIIFSDELSHGNIDGGHTYKIVCEHKGENLEQYVQFEVMTGVEDIIENLAEARNTSVQVDAKSMAELAEKFDPIKEGLEGMPFFKRIAFKQNQISVDDETGKKNKMIDAREIVAIISMFNISLYDALHHPTQAYSSKAP
;
A
#
# COMPACT_ATOMS: atom_id res chain seq x y z
N MET A 1 55.25 -1.60 24.91
CA MET A 1 55.39 -1.38 23.46
C MET A 1 54.45 -2.39 22.79
N TYR A 2 53.19 -2.03 22.66
CA TYR A 2 52.14 -2.90 22.08
C TYR A 2 51.84 -2.42 20.66
N CYS A 3 52.15 -3.30 19.73
CA CYS A 3 51.90 -3.08 18.30
C CYS A 3 50.45 -3.43 17.98
N ASN A 4 49.61 -2.45 17.67
CA ASN A 4 48.29 -2.63 17.15
C ASN A 4 48.40 -3.00 15.67
N ILE A 5 48.16 -4.28 15.34
CA ILE A 5 47.99 -4.72 13.96
C ILE A 5 46.47 -4.79 13.70
N VAL A 6 45.98 -3.80 12.96
CA VAL A 6 44.65 -3.84 12.40
C VAL A 6 44.75 -4.56 11.05
N PHE A 7 44.25 -5.77 10.96
CA PHE A 7 44.03 -6.43 9.67
C PHE A 7 42.70 -6.00 9.08
N MET A 8 42.73 -5.15 8.07
CA MET A 8 41.64 -4.97 7.15
C MET A 8 41.71 -6.10 6.14
N ILE A 9 40.73 -6.98 6.14
CA ILE A 9 40.53 -7.97 5.05
C ILE A 9 39.41 -7.42 4.19
N ASP A 10 39.74 -6.85 3.04
CA ASP A 10 38.81 -6.56 1.98
C ASP A 10 38.47 -7.85 1.25
N ILE A 11 37.28 -8.36 1.45
CA ILE A 11 36.73 -9.42 0.62
C ILE A 11 35.86 -8.75 -0.45
N PHE A 12 36.43 -8.63 -1.65
CA PHE A 12 35.67 -8.31 -2.86
C PHE A 12 34.86 -9.53 -3.28
N VAL A 13 33.56 -9.51 -3.06
CA VAL A 13 32.63 -10.39 -3.77
C VAL A 13 31.94 -9.57 -4.85
N ILE A 14 32.36 -9.80 -6.10
CA ILE A 14 31.69 -9.23 -7.26
C ILE A 14 30.45 -10.08 -7.52
N SER A 15 29.28 -9.62 -7.15
CA SER A 15 28.04 -10.00 -7.79
C SER A 15 27.25 -8.74 -8.13
N LYS A 16 27.08 -8.53 -9.42
CA LYS A 16 26.16 -7.54 -9.99
C LYS A 16 24.74 -7.98 -9.63
N ILE A 17 24.16 -7.41 -8.58
CA ILE A 17 22.71 -7.22 -8.42
C ILE A 17 22.53 -6.27 -7.23
N THR A 18 21.97 -5.06 -7.53
CA THR A 18 21.26 -4.12 -6.66
C THR A 18 21.80 -3.84 -5.24
N GLN A 19 22.37 -2.69 -5.11
CA GLN A 19 22.36 -1.64 -4.07
C GLN A 19 21.86 -1.98 -2.65
N TYR A 20 22.35 -3.07 -2.01
CA TYR A 20 22.28 -3.26 -0.56
C TYR A 20 23.65 -3.76 -0.07
N ARG A 21 24.36 -2.90 0.69
CA ARG A 21 25.58 -3.31 1.37
C ARG A 21 25.21 -4.07 2.64
N TYR A 22 25.30 -5.38 2.57
CA TYR A 22 25.31 -6.21 3.77
C TYR A 22 26.76 -6.38 4.24
N TYR A 23 27.06 -5.90 5.45
CA TYR A 23 28.29 -6.26 6.13
C TYR A 23 28.05 -7.57 6.89
N VAL A 24 28.45 -8.68 6.32
CA VAL A 24 28.57 -9.96 7.06
C VAL A 24 30.00 -10.01 7.58
N ILE A 25 30.19 -9.74 8.88
CA ILE A 25 31.44 -10.02 9.55
C ILE A 25 31.33 -11.44 10.09
N ALA A 26 31.94 -12.40 9.38
CA ALA A 26 32.14 -13.75 9.90
C ALA A 26 33.29 -13.70 10.93
N ILE A 27 32.95 -13.64 12.20
CA ILE A 27 33.93 -13.82 13.28
C ILE A 27 33.92 -15.29 13.64
N THR A 28 34.92 -16.01 13.15
CA THR A 28 35.25 -17.34 13.65
C THR A 28 35.98 -17.17 14.99
N ASP A 29 35.32 -17.65 16.05
CA ASP A 29 35.87 -17.82 17.41
C ASP A 29 36.15 -16.58 18.25
N VAL A 30 35.08 -15.91 18.71
CA VAL A 30 35.14 -14.80 19.68
C VAL A 30 35.14 -15.29 21.13
N ARG A 31 34.96 -16.60 21.39
CA ARG A 31 34.90 -17.12 22.77
C ARG A 31 36.20 -17.08 23.51
N SER A 32 37.35 -16.97 22.82
CA SER A 32 38.66 -16.94 23.43
C SER A 32 39.10 -15.54 23.93
N LEU A 33 38.38 -14.47 23.61
CA LEU A 33 38.79 -13.10 23.92
C LEU A 33 38.02 -12.44 25.07
N GLY A 34 37.07 -13.14 25.71
CA GLY A 34 36.35 -12.57 26.87
C GLY A 34 35.57 -11.28 26.58
N LEU A 35 35.41 -10.90 25.32
CA LEU A 35 34.66 -9.72 24.90
C LEU A 35 33.17 -10.08 24.75
N SER A 36 32.36 -9.61 25.68
CA SER A 36 30.92 -9.58 25.50
C SER A 36 30.57 -8.62 24.37
N THR A 37 30.38 -9.15 23.15
CA THR A 37 29.84 -8.36 22.05
C THR A 37 28.37 -8.12 22.30
N LYS A 38 28.05 -7.06 23.00
CA LYS A 38 26.71 -6.53 23.11
C LYS A 38 26.37 -5.89 21.76
N TRP A 39 25.75 -6.67 20.87
CA TRP A 39 25.22 -6.14 19.62
C TRP A 39 24.26 -5.01 19.99
N ARG A 40 24.64 -3.79 19.70
CA ARG A 40 23.77 -2.64 19.87
C ARG A 40 22.83 -2.64 18.66
N THR A 41 21.69 -3.33 18.79
CA THR A 41 20.60 -3.18 17.81
C THR A 41 20.29 -1.71 17.69
N LEU A 42 20.42 -1.14 16.51
CA LEU A 42 20.19 0.28 16.27
C LEU A 42 18.67 0.51 16.37
N MET A 43 18.20 0.92 17.52
CA MET A 43 16.80 1.25 17.71
C MET A 43 16.47 2.57 17.02
N ILE A 44 15.58 2.51 16.03
CA ILE A 44 15.06 3.70 15.36
C ILE A 44 13.83 4.17 16.13
N LYS A 45 13.87 5.40 16.61
CA LYS A 45 12.76 6.04 17.31
C LYS A 45 12.15 7.11 16.42
N LYS A 46 10.83 7.04 16.20
CA LYS A 46 10.05 8.06 15.49
C LYS A 46 8.96 8.61 16.39
N THR A 47 8.75 9.92 16.29
CA THR A 47 7.72 10.62 17.05
C THR A 47 6.81 11.38 16.10
N MET A 48 5.51 11.34 16.38
CA MET A 48 4.50 12.04 15.58
C MET A 48 3.47 12.70 16.48
N LYS A 49 3.06 13.91 16.14
CA LYS A 49 1.94 14.57 16.81
C LYS A 49 0.62 13.98 16.33
N VAL A 50 -0.12 13.41 17.24
CA VAL A 50 -1.40 12.73 16.96
C VAL A 50 -2.55 13.73 17.07
N ARG A 51 -3.51 13.65 16.17
CA ARG A 51 -4.75 14.43 16.26
C ARG A 51 -5.47 14.09 17.57
N GLU A 52 -5.85 15.10 18.30
CA GLU A 52 -6.52 14.95 19.59
C GLU A 52 -7.75 14.04 19.48
N ASN A 53 -7.95 13.19 20.49
CA ASN A 53 -9.05 12.22 20.63
C ASN A 53 -9.10 11.11 19.56
N THR A 54 -8.03 10.92 18.76
CA THR A 54 -8.02 9.88 17.71
C THR A 54 -7.19 8.65 18.07
N PHE A 55 -6.30 8.72 19.06
CA PHE A 55 -5.49 7.57 19.45
C PHE A 55 -6.34 6.46 20.10
N ARG A 56 -6.25 5.25 19.55
CA ARG A 56 -6.91 4.05 20.06
C ARG A 56 -5.91 2.92 20.10
N LYS A 57 -5.95 2.17 21.21
CA LYS A 57 -5.23 0.92 21.39
C LYS A 57 -6.26 -0.21 21.44
N LEU A 58 -6.04 -1.24 20.67
CA LEU A 58 -6.80 -2.49 20.68
C LEU A 58 -5.86 -3.60 21.13
N GLU A 59 -6.31 -4.34 22.13
CA GLU A 59 -5.62 -5.55 22.57
C GLU A 59 -6.00 -6.72 21.68
N ASP A 60 -5.19 -7.79 21.74
CA ASP A 60 -5.51 -9.04 21.06
C ASP A 60 -6.87 -9.59 21.54
N PRO A 61 -7.75 -10.02 20.64
CA PRO A 61 -9.02 -10.62 21.03
C PRO A 61 -8.88 -12.00 21.69
N PHE A 62 -7.71 -12.62 21.61
CA PHE A 62 -7.43 -13.90 22.27
C PHE A 62 -6.70 -13.68 23.58
N GLU A 63 -7.08 -14.42 24.67
CA GLU A 63 -6.55 -14.23 26.03
C GLU A 63 -5.02 -14.35 26.11
N ASN A 64 -4.41 -15.20 25.29
CA ASN A 64 -2.96 -15.41 25.25
C ASN A 64 -2.29 -14.69 24.07
N GLY A 65 -3.01 -13.83 23.36
CA GLY A 65 -2.47 -13.09 22.23
C GLY A 65 -1.52 -11.98 22.68
N ALA A 66 -0.40 -11.84 22.01
CA ALA A 66 0.59 -10.79 22.27
C ALA A 66 0.43 -9.57 21.36
N ALA A 67 -0.32 -9.70 20.28
CA ALA A 67 -0.48 -8.65 19.31
C ALA A 67 -1.27 -7.45 19.86
N LYS A 68 -0.83 -6.26 19.53
CA LYS A 68 -1.57 -5.03 19.85
C LYS A 68 -1.65 -4.18 18.58
N LYS A 69 -2.79 -3.52 18.44
CA LYS A 69 -3.02 -2.61 17.32
C LYS A 69 -3.29 -1.21 17.87
N TYR A 70 -2.61 -0.23 17.26
CA TYR A 70 -2.78 1.18 17.57
C TYR A 70 -3.26 1.89 16.31
N VAL A 71 -4.33 2.68 16.43
CA VAL A 71 -4.89 3.45 15.31
C VAL A 71 -4.99 4.91 15.71
N PHE A 72 -4.52 5.81 14.85
CA PHE A 72 -4.57 7.25 15.10
C PHE A 72 -4.39 8.05 13.80
N TYR A 73 -4.75 9.32 13.85
CA TYR A 73 -4.57 10.26 12.76
C TYR A 73 -3.41 11.22 13.03
N VAL A 74 -2.63 11.49 11.98
CA VAL A 74 -1.52 12.45 12.01
C VAL A 74 -1.73 13.47 10.89
N LYS A 75 -1.50 14.77 11.18
CA LYS A 75 -1.47 15.78 10.13
C LYS A 75 -0.31 15.49 9.18
N VAL A 76 -0.47 15.75 7.89
CA VAL A 76 0.55 15.47 6.87
C VAL A 76 1.92 16.04 7.27
N ASP A 77 1.95 17.29 7.76
CA ASP A 77 3.17 17.96 8.17
C ASP A 77 3.85 17.35 9.42
N ASP A 78 3.10 16.61 10.24
CA ASP A 78 3.61 15.98 11.47
C ASP A 78 4.07 14.53 11.26
N VAL A 79 3.97 14.00 10.02
CA VAL A 79 4.39 12.62 9.72
C VAL A 79 5.90 12.49 9.86
N ALA A 80 6.36 11.49 10.60
CA ALA A 80 7.78 11.22 10.79
C ALA A 80 8.41 10.65 9.51
N GLU A 81 9.54 11.19 9.12
CA GLU A 81 10.36 10.69 8.01
C GLU A 81 11.29 9.56 8.44
N GLY A 82 11.78 8.77 7.47
CA GLY A 82 12.74 7.69 7.71
C GLY A 82 12.16 6.53 8.51
N ILE A 83 10.88 6.20 8.31
CA ILE A 83 10.29 4.93 8.75
C ILE A 83 10.91 3.81 7.91
N PRO A 84 11.36 2.69 8.52
CA PRO A 84 11.90 1.56 7.78
C PRO A 84 10.91 1.01 6.75
N MET A 85 11.41 0.62 5.57
CA MET A 85 10.57 0.16 4.45
C MET A 85 10.89 -1.29 4.04
N ALA A 86 11.83 -1.97 4.70
CA ALA A 86 12.27 -3.31 4.32
C ALA A 86 11.18 -4.37 4.46
N THR A 87 10.23 -4.18 5.37
CA THR A 87 9.09 -5.07 5.58
C THR A 87 8.00 -4.96 4.49
N ASN A 88 8.09 -3.97 3.59
CA ASN A 88 7.13 -3.82 2.50
C ASN A 88 7.61 -4.61 1.27
N PRO A 89 6.86 -5.62 0.79
CA PRO A 89 7.29 -6.46 -0.34
C PRO A 89 7.25 -5.75 -1.69
N ARG A 90 6.73 -4.52 -1.76
CA ARG A 90 6.58 -3.77 -3.01
C ARG A 90 7.47 -2.54 -3.05
N ASP A 91 8.18 -2.36 -4.17
CA ASP A 91 8.78 -1.07 -4.51
C ASP A 91 7.69 -0.05 -4.87
N GLN A 92 7.75 1.12 -4.23
CA GLN A 92 6.79 2.19 -4.46
C GLN A 92 7.22 3.05 -5.65
N LYS A 93 6.66 2.75 -6.83
CA LYS A 93 6.85 3.56 -8.05
C LYS A 93 5.88 4.74 -8.02
N LEU A 94 6.40 5.94 -7.80
CA LEU A 94 5.59 7.17 -7.69
C LEU A 94 4.98 7.64 -9.01
N THR A 95 5.38 7.03 -10.13
CA THR A 95 4.81 7.27 -11.47
C THR A 95 3.64 6.34 -11.81
N SER A 96 3.21 5.49 -10.87
CA SER A 96 2.06 4.60 -11.09
C SER A 96 0.74 5.37 -11.01
N GLY A 97 -0.31 4.87 -11.69
CA GLY A 97 -1.66 5.46 -11.60
C GLY A 97 -2.20 5.53 -10.17
N VAL A 98 -1.86 4.55 -9.33
CA VAL A 98 -2.21 4.56 -7.89
C VAL A 98 -1.53 5.72 -7.17
N ALA A 99 -0.25 5.94 -7.41
CA ALA A 99 0.50 7.03 -6.80
C ALA A 99 -0.04 8.39 -7.25
N THR A 100 -0.37 8.54 -8.54
CA THR A 100 -1.00 9.74 -9.09
C THR A 100 -2.35 10.03 -8.40
N ALA A 101 -3.22 9.05 -8.28
CA ALA A 101 -4.52 9.20 -7.61
C ALA A 101 -4.37 9.58 -6.12
N ILE A 102 -3.41 8.99 -5.41
CA ILE A 102 -3.11 9.34 -4.01
C ILE A 102 -2.65 10.81 -3.94
N LYS A 103 -1.73 11.21 -4.81
CA LYS A 103 -1.22 12.59 -4.88
C LYS A 103 -2.33 13.61 -5.17
N GLU A 104 -3.16 13.36 -6.17
CA GLU A 104 -4.31 14.21 -6.50
C GLU A 104 -5.28 14.34 -5.33
N SER A 105 -5.59 13.22 -4.65
CA SER A 105 -6.43 13.20 -3.46
C SER A 105 -5.82 13.97 -2.29
N LEU A 106 -4.51 13.92 -2.09
CA LEU A 106 -3.80 14.68 -1.07
C LEU A 106 -3.84 16.18 -1.37
N LEU A 107 -3.52 16.56 -2.60
CA LEU A 107 -3.42 17.95 -3.04
C LEU A 107 -4.78 18.62 -3.23
N SER A 108 -5.89 17.86 -3.33
CA SER A 108 -7.23 18.43 -3.37
C SER A 108 -7.55 19.25 -2.12
N ASN A 109 -6.84 19.00 -1.03
CA ASN A 109 -6.94 19.69 0.26
C ASN A 109 -8.38 19.88 0.77
N ASP A 110 -9.24 18.90 0.47
CA ASP A 110 -10.69 18.93 0.75
C ASP A 110 -11.06 18.41 2.16
N GLY A 111 -10.06 18.05 2.96
CA GLY A 111 -10.24 17.51 4.31
C GLY A 111 -10.66 16.04 4.36
N TYR A 112 -10.81 15.35 3.23
CA TYR A 112 -11.29 13.98 3.15
C TYR A 112 -10.21 12.95 2.84
N PHE A 113 -8.94 13.34 2.76
CA PHE A 113 -7.85 12.40 2.44
C PHE A 113 -7.84 11.17 3.35
N HIS A 114 -8.01 11.37 4.66
CA HIS A 114 -8.05 10.29 5.66
C HIS A 114 -9.21 9.30 5.48
N LEU A 115 -10.28 9.67 4.76
CA LEU A 115 -11.41 8.79 4.42
C LEU A 115 -11.21 8.11 3.05
N LYS A 116 -10.60 8.81 2.10
CA LYS A 116 -10.33 8.31 0.75
C LYS A 116 -9.12 7.40 0.68
N ASN A 117 -8.14 7.59 1.58
CA ASN A 117 -6.91 6.83 1.64
C ASN A 117 -6.97 5.75 2.71
N ARG A 118 -6.41 4.58 2.43
CA ARG A 118 -6.39 3.43 3.37
C ARG A 118 -5.42 3.62 4.55
N GLY A 119 -4.58 4.66 4.51
CA GLY A 119 -3.61 4.95 5.54
C GLY A 119 -2.28 4.22 5.36
N ILE A 120 -1.50 4.22 6.43
CA ILE A 120 -0.15 3.65 6.53
C ILE A 120 -0.16 2.61 7.62
N VAL A 121 0.29 1.40 7.29
CA VAL A 121 0.33 0.27 8.22
C VAL A 121 1.78 -0.06 8.54
N LEU A 122 2.08 -0.14 9.83
CA LEU A 122 3.42 -0.39 10.36
C LEU A 122 3.45 -1.59 11.29
N SER A 123 4.57 -2.30 11.34
CA SER A 123 4.99 -3.13 12.47
C SER A 123 6.02 -2.39 13.31
N ALA A 124 6.01 -2.57 14.61
CA ALA A 124 6.94 -1.92 15.53
C ALA A 124 7.19 -2.76 16.77
N GLU A 125 8.34 -2.59 17.39
CA GLU A 125 8.68 -3.16 18.71
C GLU A 125 7.72 -2.67 19.79
N SER A 126 7.49 -1.36 19.81
CA SER A 126 6.60 -0.76 20.80
C SER A 126 6.03 0.58 20.35
N VAL A 127 4.88 0.93 20.92
CA VAL A 127 4.23 2.23 20.74
C VAL A 127 3.94 2.82 22.11
N HIS A 128 4.38 4.03 22.35
CA HIS A 128 4.12 4.79 23.56
C HIS A 128 3.41 6.11 23.20
N TYR A 129 2.29 6.39 23.85
CA TYR A 129 1.52 7.60 23.63
C TYR A 129 1.53 8.51 24.85
N ASN A 130 2.04 9.74 24.69
CA ASN A 130 1.96 10.78 25.70
C ASN A 130 0.66 11.58 25.52
N ASN A 131 -0.31 11.34 26.41
CA ASN A 131 -1.62 11.98 26.31
C ASN A 131 -1.59 13.49 26.58
N LYS A 132 -0.62 14.01 27.34
CA LYS A 132 -0.50 15.45 27.61
C LYS A 132 0.02 16.20 26.39
N GLU A 133 1.06 15.65 25.74
CA GLU A 133 1.71 16.26 24.58
C GLU A 133 1.07 15.85 23.25
N LYS A 134 0.18 14.84 23.29
CA LYS A 134 -0.43 14.24 22.09
C LYS A 134 0.60 13.66 21.13
N ILE A 135 1.68 13.09 21.66
CA ILE A 135 2.78 12.53 20.87
C ILE A 135 2.76 11.01 20.95
N ALA A 136 2.72 10.35 19.81
CA ALA A 136 3.03 8.93 19.68
C ALA A 136 4.52 8.74 19.40
N THR A 137 5.16 7.88 20.17
CA THR A 137 6.52 7.42 19.98
C THR A 137 6.49 5.97 19.51
N ILE A 138 7.08 5.69 18.37
CA ILE A 138 7.16 4.37 17.76
C ILE A 138 8.62 3.93 17.74
N ILE A 139 8.90 2.72 18.20
CA ILE A 139 10.25 2.16 18.27
C ILE A 139 10.34 0.97 17.30
N PHE A 140 11.35 1.01 16.45
CA PHE A 140 11.75 -0.06 15.54
C PHE A 140 13.11 -0.57 15.97
N SER A 141 13.20 -1.83 16.35
CA SER A 141 14.44 -2.44 16.83
C SER A 141 15.15 -3.27 15.77
N ASP A 142 14.41 -3.73 14.76
CA ASP A 142 14.91 -4.53 13.66
C ASP A 142 14.18 -4.16 12.36
N GLU A 143 14.93 -3.72 11.35
CA GLU A 143 14.36 -3.27 10.07
C GLU A 143 13.73 -4.41 9.24
N LEU A 144 14.08 -5.67 9.53
CA LEU A 144 13.50 -6.83 8.84
C LEU A 144 12.12 -7.20 9.38
N SER A 145 11.87 -6.93 10.66
CA SER A 145 10.61 -7.25 11.34
C SER A 145 9.74 -6.00 11.60
N HIS A 146 10.36 -4.82 11.64
CA HIS A 146 9.69 -3.57 11.98
C HIS A 146 9.81 -2.53 10.85
N GLY A 147 8.69 -1.97 10.46
CA GLY A 147 8.63 -0.97 9.41
C GLY A 147 7.27 -0.88 8.73
N ASN A 148 7.28 -0.36 7.52
CA ASN A 148 6.07 -0.22 6.72
C ASN A 148 5.65 -1.58 6.13
N ILE A 149 4.42 -2.01 6.43
CA ILE A 149 3.81 -3.24 5.90
C ILE A 149 2.96 -2.92 4.67
N ASP A 150 2.16 -1.85 4.74
CA ASP A 150 1.26 -1.42 3.66
C ASP A 150 1.13 0.10 3.65
N GLY A 151 0.63 0.67 2.56
CA GLY A 151 0.51 2.13 2.40
C GLY A 151 1.84 2.83 2.06
N GLY A 152 2.82 2.12 1.53
CA GLY A 152 4.14 2.68 1.19
C GLY A 152 4.09 3.82 0.16
N HIS A 153 3.19 3.76 -0.83
CA HIS A 153 2.97 4.88 -1.75
C HIS A 153 2.43 6.12 -1.01
N THR A 154 1.43 5.91 -0.14
CA THR A 154 0.87 6.97 0.70
C THR A 154 1.96 7.63 1.55
N TYR A 155 2.79 6.82 2.22
CA TYR A 155 3.88 7.33 3.05
C TYR A 155 4.87 8.19 2.26
N LYS A 156 5.35 7.71 1.12
CA LYS A 156 6.29 8.46 0.27
C LYS A 156 5.69 9.77 -0.24
N ILE A 157 4.46 9.74 -0.75
CA ILE A 157 3.77 10.93 -1.25
C ILE A 157 3.53 11.95 -0.14
N VAL A 158 3.10 11.50 1.04
CA VAL A 158 2.94 12.38 2.21
C VAL A 158 4.27 13.04 2.60
N CYS A 159 5.37 12.29 2.62
CA CYS A 159 6.69 12.84 2.91
C CYS A 159 7.17 13.84 1.85
N GLU A 160 6.88 13.62 0.56
CA GLU A 160 7.24 14.55 -0.52
C GLU A 160 6.50 15.89 -0.43
N HIS A 161 5.27 15.90 0.07
CA HIS A 161 4.42 17.09 0.18
C HIS A 161 4.34 17.68 1.59
N LYS A 162 5.21 17.22 2.47
CA LYS A 162 5.36 17.76 3.81
C LYS A 162 5.88 19.20 3.77
N GLY A 163 5.26 20.08 4.56
CA GLY A 163 5.61 21.51 4.59
C GLY A 163 4.81 22.38 3.62
N GLU A 164 3.91 21.79 2.83
CA GLU A 164 3.00 22.54 1.94
C GLU A 164 1.75 23.10 2.67
N ASN A 165 1.72 22.97 4.01
CA ASN A 165 0.61 23.44 4.87
C ASN A 165 -0.76 22.87 4.48
N LEU A 166 -0.79 21.61 4.09
CA LEU A 166 -2.02 20.92 3.76
C LEU A 166 -2.84 20.62 5.03
N GLU A 167 -4.12 20.97 5.02
CA GLU A 167 -5.05 20.65 6.12
C GLU A 167 -5.61 19.22 5.96
N GLN A 168 -4.71 18.28 5.73
CA GLN A 168 -5.03 16.87 5.51
C GLN A 168 -4.44 15.99 6.62
N TYR A 169 -5.13 14.91 6.89
CA TYR A 169 -4.72 13.89 7.87
C TYR A 169 -4.55 12.54 7.19
N VAL A 170 -3.63 11.75 7.70
CA VAL A 170 -3.42 10.35 7.31
C VAL A 170 -3.61 9.42 8.51
N GLN A 171 -4.24 8.28 8.28
CA GLN A 171 -4.39 7.24 9.29
C GLN A 171 -3.11 6.43 9.41
N PHE A 172 -2.67 6.21 10.63
CA PHE A 172 -1.67 5.20 10.97
C PHE A 172 -2.35 4.02 11.68
N GLU A 173 -1.98 2.83 11.27
CA GLU A 173 -2.24 1.59 11.98
C GLU A 173 -0.87 0.99 12.33
N VAL A 174 -0.56 0.85 13.62
CA VAL A 174 0.71 0.29 14.07
C VAL A 174 0.42 -0.99 14.85
N MET A 175 1.10 -2.07 14.49
CA MET A 175 0.99 -3.36 15.16
C MET A 175 2.28 -3.69 15.89
N THR A 176 2.16 -4.31 17.07
CA THR A 176 3.29 -4.82 17.86
C THR A 176 3.02 -6.28 18.24
N GLY A 177 4.07 -7.07 18.47
CA GLY A 177 3.95 -8.50 18.77
C GLY A 177 3.49 -9.33 17.56
N VAL A 178 3.93 -8.94 16.34
CA VAL A 178 3.56 -9.57 15.07
C VAL A 178 4.79 -10.07 14.30
N GLU A 179 5.96 -10.07 14.93
CA GLU A 179 7.25 -10.37 14.32
C GLU A 179 7.26 -11.75 13.65
N ASP A 180 6.68 -12.76 14.31
CA ASP A 180 6.63 -14.14 13.82
C ASP A 180 5.74 -14.34 12.57
N ILE A 181 4.85 -13.37 12.28
CA ILE A 181 3.90 -13.46 11.17
C ILE A 181 4.06 -12.33 10.15
N ILE A 182 5.14 -11.56 10.23
CA ILE A 182 5.31 -10.34 9.45
C ILE A 182 5.21 -10.57 7.94
N GLU A 183 5.81 -11.62 7.41
CA GLU A 183 5.76 -11.95 5.99
C GLU A 183 4.33 -12.29 5.54
N ASN A 184 3.65 -13.16 6.27
CA ASN A 184 2.27 -13.53 5.99
C ASN A 184 1.32 -12.33 6.08
N LEU A 185 1.57 -11.45 7.06
CA LEU A 185 0.78 -10.24 7.26
C LEU A 185 0.99 -9.25 6.11
N ALA A 186 2.23 -9.05 5.68
CA ALA A 186 2.56 -8.20 4.55
C ALA A 186 1.97 -8.75 3.23
N GLU A 187 2.07 -10.06 2.99
CA GLU A 187 1.45 -10.71 1.84
C GLU A 187 -0.06 -10.53 1.83
N ALA A 188 -0.74 -10.89 2.91
CA ALA A 188 -2.20 -10.81 3.00
C ALA A 188 -2.74 -9.38 2.77
N ARG A 189 -2.04 -8.35 3.28
CA ARG A 189 -2.45 -6.96 3.11
C ARG A 189 -2.16 -6.40 1.72
N ASN A 190 -1.12 -6.89 1.05
CA ASN A 190 -0.73 -6.46 -0.29
C ASN A 190 -1.42 -7.26 -1.42
N THR A 191 -2.03 -8.41 -1.13
CA THR A 191 -2.79 -9.21 -2.11
C THR A 191 -4.24 -8.79 -2.27
N SER A 192 -4.73 -7.77 -1.55
CA SER A 192 -6.09 -7.28 -1.73
C SER A 192 -6.28 -6.81 -3.18
N VAL A 193 -7.15 -7.53 -3.90
CA VAL A 193 -7.46 -7.26 -5.31
C VAL A 193 -8.06 -5.86 -5.41
N GLN A 194 -7.45 -5.01 -6.21
CA GLN A 194 -8.01 -3.72 -6.56
C GLN A 194 -9.33 -3.95 -7.32
N VAL A 195 -10.42 -3.29 -6.89
CA VAL A 195 -11.66 -3.28 -7.66
C VAL A 195 -11.37 -2.68 -9.02
N ASP A 196 -11.76 -3.36 -10.10
CA ASP A 196 -11.46 -2.90 -11.46
C ASP A 196 -12.22 -1.61 -11.81
N ALA A 197 -11.70 -0.86 -12.78
CA ALA A 197 -12.28 0.41 -13.22
C ALA A 197 -13.74 0.25 -13.71
N LYS A 198 -14.08 -0.92 -14.29
CA LYS A 198 -15.44 -1.25 -14.71
C LYS A 198 -16.41 -1.28 -13.53
N SER A 199 -16.05 -1.93 -12.44
CA SER A 199 -16.88 -2.00 -11.24
C SER A 199 -17.04 -0.64 -10.58
N MET A 200 -16.01 0.21 -10.64
CA MET A 200 -16.10 1.60 -10.17
C MET A 200 -17.00 2.45 -11.07
N ALA A 201 -16.94 2.26 -12.40
CA ALA A 201 -17.82 2.94 -13.33
C ALA A 201 -19.29 2.54 -13.14
N GLU A 202 -19.54 1.26 -12.82
CA GLU A 202 -20.88 0.78 -12.47
C GLU A 202 -21.41 1.41 -11.19
N LEU A 203 -20.57 1.49 -10.15
CA LEU A 203 -20.93 2.14 -8.89
C LEU A 203 -21.24 3.65 -9.07
N ALA A 204 -20.58 4.28 -10.05
CA ALA A 204 -20.81 5.68 -10.39
C ALA A 204 -21.92 5.86 -11.47
N GLU A 205 -22.73 4.84 -11.70
CA GLU A 205 -23.90 4.83 -12.63
C GLU A 205 -23.55 5.21 -14.09
N LYS A 206 -22.26 5.12 -14.47
CA LYS A 206 -21.80 5.50 -15.82
C LYS A 206 -22.30 4.57 -16.93
N PHE A 207 -22.77 3.37 -16.58
CA PHE A 207 -23.34 2.43 -17.54
C PHE A 207 -24.86 2.54 -17.71
N ASP A 208 -25.54 3.40 -16.96
CA ASP A 208 -27.01 3.47 -17.00
C ASP A 208 -27.56 3.82 -18.39
N PRO A 209 -26.98 4.75 -19.17
CA PRO A 209 -27.45 4.98 -20.54
C PRO A 209 -27.31 3.75 -21.44
N ILE A 210 -26.28 2.91 -21.21
CA ILE A 210 -26.07 1.67 -21.95
C ILE A 210 -27.08 0.61 -21.52
N LYS A 211 -27.38 0.52 -20.22
CA LYS A 211 -28.37 -0.41 -19.68
C LYS A 211 -29.75 -0.09 -20.22
N GLU A 212 -30.16 1.18 -20.17
CA GLU A 212 -31.44 1.63 -20.70
C GLU A 212 -31.60 1.33 -22.21
N GLY A 213 -30.52 1.60 -22.98
CA GLY A 213 -30.51 1.34 -24.42
C GLY A 213 -30.51 -0.13 -24.82
N LEU A 214 -30.04 -1.02 -23.91
CA LEU A 214 -29.95 -2.46 -24.17
C LEU A 214 -30.97 -3.28 -23.39
N GLU A 215 -31.80 -2.66 -22.57
CA GLU A 215 -32.86 -3.32 -21.83
C GLU A 215 -33.82 -4.03 -22.82
N GLY A 216 -34.15 -5.27 -22.51
CA GLY A 216 -35.00 -6.11 -23.40
C GLY A 216 -34.24 -6.87 -24.50
N MET A 217 -32.97 -6.61 -24.73
CA MET A 217 -32.16 -7.41 -25.66
C MET A 217 -31.89 -8.81 -25.10
N PRO A 218 -31.95 -9.87 -25.93
CA PRO A 218 -31.80 -11.25 -25.47
C PRO A 218 -30.47 -11.54 -24.74
N PHE A 219 -29.45 -10.78 -25.02
CA PHE A 219 -28.13 -10.93 -24.44
C PHE A 219 -27.87 -10.03 -23.20
N PHE A 220 -28.81 -9.15 -22.82
CA PHE A 220 -28.65 -8.16 -21.76
C PHE A 220 -28.23 -8.81 -20.43
N LYS A 221 -28.91 -9.89 -20.02
CA LYS A 221 -28.57 -10.64 -18.79
C LYS A 221 -27.16 -11.22 -18.79
N ARG A 222 -26.48 -11.28 -19.93
CA ARG A 222 -25.11 -11.79 -20.10
C ARG A 222 -24.05 -10.71 -20.06
N ILE A 223 -24.42 -9.43 -19.97
CA ILE A 223 -23.45 -8.34 -19.86
C ILE A 223 -22.96 -8.23 -18.41
N ALA A 224 -21.64 -8.29 -18.21
CA ALA A 224 -21.02 -8.14 -16.91
C ALA A 224 -20.56 -6.70 -16.70
N PHE A 225 -21.31 -5.94 -15.91
CA PHE A 225 -20.98 -4.57 -15.52
C PHE A 225 -20.04 -4.49 -14.32
N LYS A 226 -19.93 -5.58 -13.57
CA LYS A 226 -19.04 -5.69 -12.38
C LYS A 226 -18.02 -6.82 -12.55
N GLN A 227 -16.95 -6.71 -11.82
CA GLN A 227 -15.96 -7.79 -11.72
C GLN A 227 -16.59 -9.06 -11.13
N ASN A 228 -16.25 -10.23 -11.72
CA ASN A 228 -16.77 -11.54 -11.28
C ASN A 228 -18.29 -11.70 -11.32
N GLN A 229 -18.99 -10.84 -12.03
CA GLN A 229 -20.44 -10.99 -12.24
C GLN A 229 -20.71 -12.25 -13.08
N ILE A 230 -21.64 -13.05 -12.62
CA ILE A 230 -22.10 -14.27 -13.31
C ILE A 230 -23.60 -14.16 -13.62
N SER A 231 -24.05 -14.82 -14.66
CA SER A 231 -25.45 -15.05 -14.95
C SER A 231 -25.67 -16.55 -15.16
N VAL A 232 -26.81 -17.02 -14.75
CA VAL A 232 -27.23 -18.42 -14.92
C VAL A 232 -28.44 -18.43 -15.87
N ASP A 233 -28.46 -19.37 -16.77
CA ASP A 233 -29.58 -19.60 -17.67
C ASP A 233 -30.77 -20.15 -16.88
N ASP A 234 -31.92 -19.50 -17.00
CA ASP A 234 -33.11 -19.80 -16.19
C ASP A 234 -33.71 -21.18 -16.53
N GLU A 235 -33.50 -21.69 -17.76
CA GLU A 235 -34.07 -22.98 -18.22
C GLU A 235 -33.14 -24.15 -17.96
N THR A 236 -31.82 -23.94 -18.18
CA THR A 236 -30.85 -25.03 -18.13
C THR A 236 -30.05 -25.07 -16.81
N GLY A 237 -30.11 -24.02 -15.97
CA GLY A 237 -29.32 -23.88 -14.76
C GLY A 237 -27.81 -23.75 -15.00
N LYS A 238 -27.38 -23.60 -16.25
CA LYS A 238 -25.96 -23.48 -16.61
C LYS A 238 -25.48 -22.04 -16.54
N LYS A 239 -24.21 -21.87 -16.19
CA LYS A 239 -23.56 -20.53 -16.23
C LYS A 239 -23.49 -20.05 -17.67
N ASN A 240 -24.00 -18.84 -17.91
CA ASN A 240 -23.88 -18.17 -19.20
C ASN A 240 -22.42 -17.72 -19.45
N LYS A 241 -22.02 -17.73 -20.73
CA LYS A 241 -20.81 -17.03 -21.16
C LYS A 241 -21.09 -15.52 -21.07
N MET A 242 -20.36 -14.83 -20.17
CA MET A 242 -20.54 -13.40 -19.96
C MET A 242 -19.85 -12.58 -21.06
N ILE A 243 -20.43 -11.42 -21.33
CA ILE A 243 -19.90 -10.36 -22.20
C ILE A 243 -19.41 -9.25 -21.28
N ASP A 244 -18.13 -8.87 -21.39
CA ASP A 244 -17.63 -7.75 -20.58
C ASP A 244 -18.22 -6.42 -21.08
N ALA A 245 -18.76 -5.59 -20.16
CA ALA A 245 -19.33 -4.29 -20.52
C ALA A 245 -18.35 -3.40 -21.28
N ARG A 246 -17.03 -3.54 -21.06
CA ARG A 246 -16.00 -2.82 -21.82
C ARG A 246 -16.03 -3.17 -23.32
N GLU A 247 -16.41 -4.40 -23.68
CA GLU A 247 -16.56 -4.78 -25.09
C GLU A 247 -17.75 -4.05 -25.73
N ILE A 248 -18.84 -3.89 -24.99
CA ILE A 248 -19.99 -3.11 -25.44
C ILE A 248 -19.63 -1.64 -25.63
N VAL A 249 -18.94 -1.04 -24.64
CA VAL A 249 -18.44 0.34 -24.73
C VAL A 249 -17.51 0.51 -25.93
N ALA A 250 -16.58 -0.42 -26.15
CA ALA A 250 -15.67 -0.38 -27.29
C ALA A 250 -16.44 -0.40 -28.63
N ILE A 251 -17.44 -1.27 -28.76
CA ILE A 251 -18.26 -1.34 -29.97
C ILE A 251 -19.04 -0.04 -30.18
N ILE A 252 -19.70 0.49 -29.17
CA ILE A 252 -20.44 1.76 -29.27
C ILE A 252 -19.49 2.90 -29.64
N SER A 253 -18.30 2.94 -29.04
CA SER A 253 -17.31 3.99 -29.28
C SER A 253 -16.79 4.00 -30.73
N MET A 254 -16.75 2.84 -31.41
CA MET A 254 -16.33 2.76 -32.83
C MET A 254 -17.26 3.54 -33.76
N PHE A 255 -18.50 3.74 -33.40
CA PHE A 255 -19.48 4.52 -34.17
C PHE A 255 -19.49 6.01 -33.84
N ASN A 256 -18.62 6.45 -32.95
CA ASN A 256 -18.52 7.87 -32.61
C ASN A 256 -17.73 8.65 -33.68
N ILE A 257 -18.47 9.25 -34.61
CA ILE A 257 -17.91 10.00 -35.75
C ILE A 257 -17.14 11.26 -35.32
N SER A 258 -17.35 11.77 -34.09
CA SER A 258 -16.59 12.89 -33.56
C SER A 258 -15.17 12.49 -33.08
N LEU A 259 -14.99 11.21 -32.76
CA LEU A 259 -13.67 10.65 -32.36
C LEU A 259 -12.99 9.94 -33.53
N TYR A 260 -13.77 9.29 -34.40
CA TYR A 260 -13.26 8.46 -35.49
C TYR A 260 -13.86 8.92 -36.81
N ASP A 261 -13.04 9.60 -37.60
CA ASP A 261 -13.36 10.08 -38.94
C ASP A 261 -12.59 9.28 -40.01
N ALA A 262 -12.59 9.75 -41.26
CA ALA A 262 -11.92 9.11 -42.36
C ALA A 262 -10.37 9.03 -42.19
N LEU A 263 -9.79 9.84 -41.31
CA LEU A 263 -8.35 9.89 -41.02
C LEU A 263 -7.98 9.17 -39.71
N HIS A 264 -8.95 8.97 -38.80
CA HIS A 264 -8.73 8.39 -37.48
C HIS A 264 -9.51 7.08 -37.35
N HIS A 265 -8.86 5.97 -37.68
CA HIS A 265 -9.45 4.64 -37.61
C HIS A 265 -9.74 4.24 -36.14
N PRO A 266 -10.89 3.58 -35.84
CA PRO A 266 -11.30 3.22 -34.48
C PRO A 266 -10.50 2.06 -33.83
N THR A 267 -9.27 1.79 -34.32
CA THR A 267 -8.42 0.71 -33.80
C THR A 267 -8.19 0.82 -32.29
N GLN A 268 -8.08 2.04 -31.77
CA GLN A 268 -7.89 2.25 -30.32
C GLN A 268 -9.10 1.80 -29.49
N ALA A 269 -10.32 1.89 -30.01
CA ALA A 269 -11.52 1.49 -29.30
C ALA A 269 -11.53 0.00 -28.94
N TYR A 270 -10.92 -0.86 -29.77
CA TYR A 270 -10.89 -2.31 -29.55
C TYR A 270 -9.51 -2.89 -29.25
N SER A 271 -8.43 -2.18 -29.51
CA SER A 271 -7.06 -2.63 -29.16
C SER A 271 -6.66 -2.28 -27.73
N SER A 272 -7.15 -1.16 -27.19
CA SER A 272 -6.90 -0.71 -25.82
C SER A 272 -8.09 -1.08 -24.95
N LYS A 273 -8.17 -2.32 -24.50
CA LYS A 273 -9.18 -2.75 -23.51
C LYS A 273 -8.89 -2.25 -22.08
N ALA A 274 -7.83 -1.50 -21.89
CA ALA A 274 -7.53 -0.82 -20.64
C ALA A 274 -8.03 0.63 -20.69
N PRO A 275 -8.55 1.16 -19.55
CA PRO A 275 -8.99 2.53 -19.43
C PRO A 275 -7.85 3.51 -19.61
#